data_f0d700eda4ffc4f1c1480980b956bc14
#
_entry.id   f0d700eda4ffc4f1c1480980b956bc14
#
_cell.length_a   1.000
_cell.length_b   1.000
_cell.length_c   1.000
_cell.angle_alpha   90.00
_cell.angle_beta   90.00
_cell.angle_gamma   90.00
#
_symmetry.space_group_name_H-M   'P 1'
#
loop_
_entity.id
_entity.type
_entity.pdbx_description
1 polymer ?
#
loop_
_entity_poly.entity_id
_entity_poly.type
_entity_poly.pdbx_seq_one_letter_code
_entity_poly.pdbx_strand_id
1 'polypeptide(L)'
;MVLKNIKFILIVLLFYQNTLFTKSNSFEKIDSKNLSKYFSGIVAFGNKKNSEALDFFNSSKILINAHDPFLKRYVSSLVLENKVLQAIQIIKQNYENENIDFFDSYLLLIIDSLKKNELDIAYEYISIANNFADEDRFNLAILESLKQYVYLFKEKKFLNDKKNFGRLSYISETFQKCYLDDPNTGRYFSKLINDPESDFTRYIYFYISYLVENDNLDEAKVITDEIEFLNSTLLLSQGKSW
;
A
#
# COMPACT_ATOMS: atom_id res chain seq x y z
N MET A 1 -57.21 -29.59 36.11
CA MET A 1 -57.05 -28.73 34.91
C MET A 1 -55.65 -28.15 34.77
N VAL A 2 -54.95 -27.88 35.83
CA VAL A 2 -53.57 -27.25 35.85
C VAL A 2 -52.51 -28.19 35.28
N LEU A 3 -52.51 -29.48 35.57
CA LEU A 3 -51.46 -30.43 35.11
C LEU A 3 -51.43 -30.63 33.56
N LYS A 4 -52.57 -30.44 32.88
CA LYS A 4 -52.66 -30.60 31.43
C LYS A 4 -51.97 -29.42 30.68
N ASN A 5 -52.04 -28.23 31.26
CA ASN A 5 -51.43 -27.04 30.71
C ASN A 5 -49.91 -27.04 30.90
N ILE A 6 -49.38 -27.62 32.00
CA ILE A 6 -47.96 -27.74 32.23
C ILE A 6 -47.26 -28.66 31.24
N LYS A 7 -47.93 -29.79 30.86
CA LYS A 7 -47.40 -30.68 29.81
C LYS A 7 -47.34 -30.01 28.43
N PHE A 8 -48.33 -29.17 28.11
CA PHE A 8 -48.37 -28.46 26.87
C PHE A 8 -47.27 -27.39 26.77
N ILE A 9 -47.02 -26.67 27.88
CA ILE A 9 -45.94 -25.68 27.96
C ILE A 9 -44.57 -26.36 27.88
N LEU A 10 -44.38 -27.54 28.46
CA LEU A 10 -43.12 -28.29 28.37
C LEU A 10 -42.84 -28.82 26.96
N ILE A 11 -43.88 -29.23 26.23
CA ILE A 11 -43.78 -29.64 24.82
C ILE A 11 -43.46 -28.45 23.92
N VAL A 12 -44.07 -27.30 24.15
CA VAL A 12 -43.77 -26.07 23.41
C VAL A 12 -42.33 -25.59 23.68
N LEU A 13 -41.82 -25.70 24.91
CA LEU A 13 -40.47 -25.40 25.27
C LEU A 13 -39.44 -26.36 24.63
N LEU A 14 -39.80 -27.62 24.37
CA LEU A 14 -38.93 -28.58 23.69
C LEU A 14 -38.87 -28.33 22.18
N PHE A 15 -39.95 -27.74 21.58
CA PHE A 15 -39.94 -27.32 20.16
C PHE A 15 -39.34 -25.92 19.96
N TYR A 16 -39.18 -25.13 21.02
CA TYR A 16 -38.42 -23.86 21.03
C TYR A 16 -36.93 -24.03 21.32
N GLN A 17 -36.41 -25.22 21.24
CA GLN A 17 -35.01 -25.39 20.95
C GLN A 17 -34.83 -24.92 19.52
N ASN A 18 -34.81 -23.57 19.36
CA ASN A 18 -34.19 -22.96 18.24
C ASN A 18 -32.92 -23.75 18.04
N THR A 19 -32.86 -24.51 16.98
CA THR A 19 -31.60 -24.88 16.40
C THR A 19 -30.85 -23.57 16.33
N LEU A 20 -29.98 -23.35 17.32
CA LEU A 20 -28.81 -22.55 17.10
C LEU A 20 -28.18 -23.23 15.89
N PHE A 21 -28.57 -22.79 14.70
CA PHE A 21 -27.73 -22.86 13.55
C PHE A 21 -26.51 -22.03 13.98
N THR A 22 -25.66 -22.63 14.79
CA THR A 22 -24.26 -22.38 14.67
C THR A 22 -24.06 -22.56 13.19
N LYS A 23 -23.90 -21.43 12.48
CA LYS A 23 -23.23 -21.38 11.21
C LYS A 23 -21.99 -22.20 11.49
N SER A 24 -22.03 -23.49 11.21
CA SER A 24 -20.87 -24.32 11.07
C SER A 24 -20.18 -23.62 9.92
N ASN A 25 -19.34 -22.63 10.25
CA ASN A 25 -18.24 -22.34 9.38
C ASN A 25 -17.65 -23.73 9.20
N SER A 26 -17.91 -24.31 8.05
CA SER A 26 -17.18 -25.46 7.61
C SER A 26 -15.72 -25.01 7.71
N PHE A 27 -15.10 -25.29 8.86
CA PHE A 27 -13.69 -25.46 8.91
C PHE A 27 -13.46 -26.61 7.93
N GLU A 28 -13.39 -26.26 6.67
CA GLU A 28 -12.80 -27.11 5.67
C GLU A 28 -11.51 -27.52 6.34
N LYS A 29 -11.42 -28.80 6.66
CA LYS A 29 -10.44 -29.39 7.55
C LYS A 29 -9.07 -28.84 7.19
N ILE A 30 -8.56 -27.87 7.96
CA ILE A 30 -7.26 -27.28 7.72
C ILE A 30 -6.28 -28.44 7.71
N ASP A 31 -5.87 -28.88 6.54
CA ASP A 31 -4.98 -30.03 6.40
C ASP A 31 -3.63 -29.66 7.02
N SER A 32 -3.16 -30.49 7.95
CA SER A 32 -1.86 -30.32 8.60
C SER A 32 -0.71 -30.11 7.61
N LYS A 33 -0.81 -30.69 6.41
CA LYS A 33 0.14 -30.50 5.32
C LYS A 33 0.16 -29.06 4.80
N ASN A 34 -0.99 -28.41 4.64
CA ASN A 34 -1.08 -27.02 4.20
C ASN A 34 -0.59 -26.06 5.28
N LEU A 35 -0.88 -26.33 6.57
CA LEU A 35 -0.31 -25.58 7.69
C LEU A 35 1.20 -25.73 7.75
N SER A 36 1.73 -26.95 7.59
CA SER A 36 3.18 -27.19 7.59
C SER A 36 3.87 -26.37 6.49
N LYS A 37 3.31 -26.34 5.27
CA LYS A 37 3.82 -25.50 4.17
C LYS A 37 3.75 -24.00 4.52
N TYR A 38 2.64 -23.55 5.08
CA TYR A 38 2.50 -22.18 5.50
C TYR A 38 3.57 -21.77 6.51
N PHE A 39 3.80 -22.58 7.55
CA PHE A 39 4.86 -22.32 8.53
C PHE A 39 6.26 -22.36 7.91
N SER A 40 6.52 -23.28 6.96
CA SER A 40 7.75 -23.27 6.19
C SER A 40 7.92 -21.96 5.41
N GLY A 41 6.84 -21.46 4.81
CA GLY A 41 6.80 -20.17 4.14
C GLY A 41 7.14 -19.02 5.08
N ILE A 42 6.57 -19.00 6.31
CA ILE A 42 6.87 -17.98 7.33
C ILE A 42 8.37 -18.01 7.70
N VAL A 43 8.95 -19.19 7.91
CA VAL A 43 10.37 -19.34 8.25
C VAL A 43 11.26 -18.86 7.09
N ALA A 44 10.95 -19.24 5.86
CA ALA A 44 11.67 -18.78 4.68
C ALA A 44 11.59 -17.26 4.51
N PHE A 45 10.39 -16.68 4.71
CA PHE A 45 10.15 -15.23 4.67
C PHE A 45 10.96 -14.49 5.73
N GLY A 46 10.98 -14.97 6.98
CA GLY A 46 11.77 -14.41 8.07
C GLY A 46 13.28 -14.45 7.80
N ASN A 47 13.74 -15.45 7.04
CA ASN A 47 15.12 -15.60 6.60
C ASN A 47 15.44 -14.84 5.28
N LYS A 48 14.53 -13.99 4.80
CA LYS A 48 14.66 -13.21 3.55
C LYS A 48 14.83 -14.07 2.28
N LYS A 49 14.40 -15.32 2.33
CA LYS A 49 14.35 -16.24 1.18
C LYS A 49 12.99 -16.10 0.48
N ASN A 50 12.76 -14.95 -0.16
CA ASN A 50 11.44 -14.55 -0.62
C ASN A 50 10.86 -15.50 -1.68
N SER A 51 11.69 -16.00 -2.61
CA SER A 51 11.25 -16.95 -3.64
C SER A 51 10.79 -18.27 -3.04
N GLU A 52 11.59 -18.83 -2.10
CA GLU A 52 11.24 -20.07 -1.38
C GLU A 52 9.95 -19.88 -0.55
N ALA A 53 9.81 -18.73 0.13
CA ALA A 53 8.60 -18.37 0.86
C ALA A 53 7.37 -18.34 -0.05
N LEU A 54 7.50 -17.72 -1.22
CA LEU A 54 6.42 -17.63 -2.19
C LEU A 54 6.00 -19.02 -2.71
N ASP A 55 6.94 -19.93 -2.94
CA ASP A 55 6.64 -21.31 -3.36
C ASP A 55 5.84 -22.07 -2.30
N PHE A 56 6.20 -21.91 -1.03
CA PHE A 56 5.47 -22.49 0.08
C PHE A 56 4.05 -21.89 0.20
N PHE A 57 3.89 -20.57 0.09
CA PHE A 57 2.58 -19.93 0.12
C PHE A 57 1.75 -20.34 -1.11
N ASN A 58 2.33 -20.40 -2.31
CA ASN A 58 1.65 -20.90 -3.51
C ASN A 58 1.08 -22.31 -3.31
N SER A 59 1.83 -23.18 -2.62
CA SER A 59 1.42 -24.57 -2.37
C SER A 59 0.38 -24.72 -1.27
N SER A 60 0.04 -23.65 -0.54
CA SER A 60 -0.91 -23.63 0.57
C SER A 60 -2.01 -22.58 0.41
N LYS A 61 -2.31 -22.16 -0.82
CA LYS A 61 -3.32 -21.12 -1.17
C LYS A 61 -4.72 -21.40 -0.62
N ILE A 62 -5.06 -22.64 -0.36
CA ILE A 62 -6.35 -23.03 0.24
C ILE A 62 -6.57 -22.34 1.61
N LEU A 63 -5.49 -21.88 2.25
CA LEU A 63 -5.55 -21.18 3.52
C LEU A 63 -6.01 -19.72 3.42
N ILE A 64 -6.15 -19.16 2.22
CA ILE A 64 -6.59 -17.76 2.03
C ILE A 64 -7.89 -17.48 2.78
N ASN A 65 -8.87 -18.39 2.69
CA ASN A 65 -10.18 -18.24 3.34
C ASN A 65 -10.29 -18.94 4.69
N ALA A 66 -9.22 -19.58 5.16
CA ALA A 66 -9.25 -20.39 6.37
C ALA A 66 -8.30 -19.88 7.47
N HIS A 67 -7.41 -18.93 7.14
CA HIS A 67 -6.41 -18.43 8.07
C HIS A 67 -6.09 -16.96 7.75
N ASP A 68 -6.68 -16.03 8.51
CA ASP A 68 -6.61 -14.58 8.27
C ASP A 68 -5.19 -14.03 7.99
N PRO A 69 -4.13 -14.40 8.73
CA PRO A 69 -2.79 -13.88 8.45
C PRO A 69 -2.17 -14.37 7.14
N PHE A 70 -2.75 -15.40 6.48
CA PHE A 70 -2.19 -16.00 5.28
C PHE A 70 -2.11 -15.01 4.12
N LEU A 71 -3.22 -14.32 3.83
CA LEU A 71 -3.31 -13.44 2.67
C LEU A 71 -2.29 -12.30 2.75
N LYS A 72 -2.13 -11.69 3.92
CA LYS A 72 -1.14 -10.63 4.14
C LYS A 72 0.28 -11.12 3.83
N ARG A 73 0.67 -12.30 4.30
CA ARG A 73 2.01 -12.88 4.06
C ARG A 73 2.21 -13.24 2.59
N TYR A 74 1.19 -13.79 1.96
CA TYR A 74 1.23 -14.15 0.55
C TYR A 74 1.37 -12.92 -0.34
N VAL A 75 0.57 -11.88 -0.12
CA VAL A 75 0.66 -10.59 -0.82
C VAL A 75 2.04 -9.97 -0.65
N SER A 76 2.56 -9.90 0.58
CA SER A 76 3.91 -9.38 0.84
C SER A 76 4.99 -10.15 0.07
N SER A 77 4.90 -11.49 0.01
CA SER A 77 5.86 -12.32 -0.74
C SER A 77 5.78 -12.06 -2.25
N LEU A 78 4.58 -11.88 -2.79
CA LEU A 78 4.40 -11.52 -4.21
C LEU A 78 5.03 -10.17 -4.54
N VAL A 79 4.84 -9.17 -3.68
CA VAL A 79 5.44 -7.84 -3.85
C VAL A 79 6.96 -7.91 -3.83
N LEU A 80 7.55 -8.64 -2.86
CA LEU A 80 8.99 -8.80 -2.74
C LEU A 80 9.62 -9.56 -3.92
N GLU A 81 8.85 -10.39 -4.61
CA GLU A 81 9.26 -11.10 -5.84
C GLU A 81 8.86 -10.34 -7.12
N ASN A 82 8.60 -9.02 -7.02
CA ASN A 82 8.21 -8.16 -8.14
C ASN A 82 6.92 -8.58 -8.88
N LYS A 83 6.07 -9.39 -8.23
CA LYS A 83 4.79 -9.87 -8.79
C LYS A 83 3.61 -9.00 -8.34
N VAL A 84 3.79 -7.67 -8.40
CA VAL A 84 2.82 -6.68 -7.88
C VAL A 84 1.45 -6.83 -8.53
N LEU A 85 1.37 -7.01 -9.84
CA LEU A 85 0.10 -7.20 -10.54
C LEU A 85 -0.66 -8.44 -10.04
N GLN A 86 0.06 -9.53 -9.77
CA GLN A 86 -0.54 -10.74 -9.21
C GLN A 86 -1.03 -10.49 -7.78
N ALA A 87 -0.29 -9.75 -6.96
CA ALA A 87 -0.71 -9.35 -5.62
C ALA A 87 -2.04 -8.57 -5.67
N ILE A 88 -2.13 -7.56 -6.55
CA ILE A 88 -3.35 -6.76 -6.75
C ILE A 88 -4.53 -7.64 -7.20
N GLN A 89 -4.31 -8.57 -8.14
CA GLN A 89 -5.36 -9.49 -8.58
C GLN A 89 -5.89 -10.37 -7.43
N ILE A 90 -5.00 -10.91 -6.61
CA ILE A 90 -5.37 -11.73 -5.44
C ILE A 90 -6.17 -10.89 -4.43
N ILE A 91 -5.76 -9.65 -4.15
CA ILE A 91 -6.51 -8.74 -3.28
C ILE A 91 -7.92 -8.52 -3.85
N LYS A 92 -8.04 -8.18 -5.14
CA LYS A 92 -9.34 -7.93 -5.78
C LYS A 92 -10.26 -9.15 -5.79
N GLN A 93 -9.71 -10.36 -5.98
CA GLN A 93 -10.47 -11.60 -5.92
C GLN A 93 -11.02 -11.91 -4.53
N ASN A 94 -10.41 -11.35 -3.48
CA ASN A 94 -10.80 -11.54 -2.10
C ASN A 94 -11.39 -10.27 -1.48
N TYR A 95 -11.80 -9.28 -2.27
CA TYR A 95 -12.19 -7.95 -1.79
C TYR A 95 -13.41 -7.98 -0.85
N GLU A 96 -14.32 -8.93 -1.03
CA GLU A 96 -15.49 -9.09 -0.17
C GLU A 96 -15.19 -9.85 1.15
N ASN A 97 -13.96 -10.33 1.32
CA ASN A 97 -13.54 -11.07 2.50
C ASN A 97 -12.80 -10.14 3.48
N GLU A 98 -13.15 -10.16 4.75
CA GLU A 98 -12.50 -9.36 5.80
C GLU A 98 -10.98 -9.59 5.92
N ASN A 99 -10.45 -10.69 5.37
CA ASN A 99 -9.03 -11.00 5.40
C ASN A 99 -8.15 -10.09 4.52
N ILE A 100 -8.72 -9.20 3.69
CA ILE A 100 -7.99 -8.15 2.98
C ILE A 100 -7.79 -6.89 3.83
N ASP A 101 -8.41 -6.78 4.98
CA ASP A 101 -8.44 -5.60 5.83
C ASP A 101 -7.10 -5.40 6.56
N PHE A 102 -6.08 -5.05 5.76
CA PHE A 102 -4.77 -4.63 6.24
C PHE A 102 -4.23 -3.50 5.36
N PHE A 103 -3.41 -2.64 5.95
CA PHE A 103 -2.92 -1.40 5.33
C PHE A 103 -2.33 -1.61 3.93
N ASP A 104 -1.42 -2.59 3.79
CA ASP A 104 -0.68 -2.80 2.53
C ASP A 104 -1.59 -3.19 1.37
N SER A 105 -2.73 -3.88 1.62
CA SER A 105 -3.70 -4.24 0.58
C SER A 105 -4.32 -3.00 -0.04
N TYR A 106 -4.79 -2.07 0.80
CA TYR A 106 -5.37 -0.82 0.33
C TYR A 106 -4.32 0.08 -0.31
N LEU A 107 -3.09 0.10 0.19
CA LEU A 107 -2.01 0.84 -0.45
C LEU A 107 -1.78 0.37 -1.90
N LEU A 108 -1.77 -0.94 -2.14
CA LEU A 108 -1.66 -1.51 -3.48
C LEU A 108 -2.85 -1.15 -4.38
N LEU A 109 -4.07 -1.17 -3.84
CA LEU A 109 -5.29 -0.77 -4.56
C LEU A 109 -5.28 0.73 -4.91
N ILE A 110 -4.83 1.59 -4.01
CA ILE A 110 -4.68 3.03 -4.25
C ILE A 110 -3.71 3.27 -5.40
N ILE A 111 -2.53 2.64 -5.37
CA ILE A 111 -1.52 2.80 -6.41
C ILE A 111 -2.02 2.27 -7.77
N ASP A 112 -2.74 1.14 -7.80
CA ASP A 112 -3.34 0.61 -9.01
C ASP A 112 -4.39 1.56 -9.60
N SER A 113 -5.23 2.14 -8.75
CA SER A 113 -6.26 3.11 -9.17
C SER A 113 -5.63 4.41 -9.68
N LEU A 114 -4.58 4.92 -9.02
CA LEU A 114 -3.82 6.08 -9.50
C LEU A 114 -3.19 5.83 -10.87
N LYS A 115 -2.58 4.67 -11.08
CA LYS A 115 -2.01 4.28 -12.39
C LYS A 115 -3.06 4.23 -13.51
N LYS A 116 -4.31 3.94 -13.18
CA LYS A 116 -5.44 3.88 -14.11
C LYS A 116 -6.18 5.21 -14.25
N ASN A 117 -5.73 6.25 -13.53
CA ASN A 117 -6.42 7.53 -13.40
C ASN A 117 -7.85 7.43 -12.83
N GLU A 118 -8.11 6.41 -12.00
CA GLU A 118 -9.37 6.19 -11.30
C GLU A 118 -9.35 6.94 -9.97
N LEU A 119 -9.32 8.27 -10.02
CA LEU A 119 -9.02 9.14 -8.87
C LEU A 119 -10.06 9.05 -7.75
N ASP A 120 -11.34 8.88 -8.09
CA ASP A 120 -12.42 8.74 -7.09
C ASP A 120 -12.31 7.42 -6.33
N ILE A 121 -11.97 6.33 -7.02
CA ILE A 121 -11.73 5.02 -6.42
C ILE A 121 -10.47 5.05 -5.53
N ALA A 122 -9.41 5.71 -5.99
CA ALA A 122 -8.21 5.90 -5.18
C ALA A 122 -8.53 6.65 -3.87
N TYR A 123 -9.37 7.69 -3.93
CA TYR A 123 -9.79 8.43 -2.74
C TYR A 123 -10.61 7.58 -1.77
N GLU A 124 -11.52 6.74 -2.27
CA GLU A 124 -12.28 5.79 -1.47
C GLU A 124 -11.36 4.83 -0.73
N TYR A 125 -10.40 4.20 -1.43
CA TYR A 125 -9.43 3.30 -0.80
C TYR A 125 -8.55 4.01 0.23
N ILE A 126 -8.17 5.28 0.02
CA ILE A 126 -7.45 6.08 1.03
C ILE A 126 -8.30 6.22 2.30
N SER A 127 -9.59 6.49 2.16
CA SER A 127 -10.51 6.63 3.29
C SER A 127 -10.62 5.33 4.10
N ILE A 128 -10.69 4.19 3.43
CA ILE A 128 -10.74 2.87 4.08
C ILE A 128 -9.39 2.54 4.72
N ALA A 129 -8.27 2.74 4.00
CA ALA A 129 -6.92 2.46 4.48
C ALA A 129 -6.58 3.20 5.78
N ASN A 130 -7.20 4.36 6.02
CA ASN A 130 -6.99 5.13 7.25
C ASN A 130 -7.42 4.36 8.51
N ASN A 131 -8.37 3.42 8.40
CA ASN A 131 -8.81 2.58 9.52
C ASN A 131 -7.78 1.51 9.89
N PHE A 132 -6.84 1.20 8.99
CA PHE A 132 -5.80 0.18 9.13
C PHE A 132 -4.39 0.74 9.24
N ALA A 133 -4.27 2.06 9.41
CA ALA A 133 -2.96 2.71 9.56
C ALA A 133 -2.34 2.55 10.96
N ASP A 134 -3.08 1.97 11.92
CA ASP A 134 -2.63 1.61 13.29
C ASP A 134 -1.95 2.76 14.06
N GLU A 135 -2.35 4.01 13.82
CA GLU A 135 -1.71 5.22 14.34
C GLU A 135 -0.20 5.32 13.99
N ASP A 136 0.31 4.43 13.13
CA ASP A 136 1.68 4.51 12.64
C ASP A 136 1.90 5.79 11.85
N ARG A 137 2.79 6.62 12.38
CA ARG A 137 3.07 7.95 11.82
C ARG A 137 3.54 7.88 10.35
N PHE A 138 4.22 6.81 9.98
CA PHE A 138 4.71 6.61 8.61
C PHE A 138 3.54 6.25 7.67
N ASN A 139 2.66 5.34 8.07
CA ASN A 139 1.47 4.98 7.31
C ASN A 139 0.55 6.19 7.11
N LEU A 140 0.33 6.97 8.18
CA LEU A 140 -0.47 8.20 8.11
C LEU A 140 0.16 9.24 7.18
N ALA A 141 1.49 9.37 7.16
CA ALA A 141 2.19 10.29 6.25
C ALA A 141 2.06 9.86 4.78
N ILE A 142 2.12 8.55 4.49
CA ILE A 142 1.90 8.01 3.15
C ILE A 142 0.47 8.32 2.70
N LEU A 143 -0.54 8.03 3.51
CA LEU A 143 -1.95 8.29 3.16
C LEU A 143 -2.21 9.78 2.93
N GLU A 144 -1.66 10.64 3.78
CA GLU A 144 -1.80 12.09 3.60
C GLU A 144 -1.16 12.54 2.28
N SER A 145 0.03 12.04 1.94
CA SER A 145 0.67 12.34 0.66
C SER A 145 -0.17 11.86 -0.53
N LEU A 146 -0.67 10.64 -0.48
CA LEU A 146 -1.53 10.08 -1.53
C LEU A 146 -2.83 10.87 -1.69
N LYS A 147 -3.47 11.26 -0.58
CA LYS A 147 -4.66 12.13 -0.59
C LYS A 147 -4.39 13.46 -1.28
N GLN A 148 -3.25 14.08 -0.97
CA GLN A 148 -2.83 15.33 -1.59
C GLN A 148 -2.60 15.15 -3.10
N TYR A 149 -1.98 14.05 -3.54
CA TYR A 149 -1.79 13.77 -4.97
C TYR A 149 -3.10 13.48 -5.70
N VAL A 150 -4.02 12.72 -5.11
CA VAL A 150 -5.35 12.50 -5.70
C VAL A 150 -6.06 13.83 -5.89
N TYR A 151 -6.06 14.70 -4.87
CA TYR A 151 -6.67 16.03 -4.97
C TYR A 151 -5.99 16.88 -6.04
N LEU A 152 -4.65 16.90 -6.05
CA LEU A 152 -3.83 17.64 -7.02
C LEU A 152 -4.15 17.22 -8.47
N PHE A 153 -4.20 15.91 -8.73
CA PHE A 153 -4.48 15.40 -10.07
C PHE A 153 -5.90 15.69 -10.53
N LYS A 154 -6.86 15.67 -9.60
CA LYS A 154 -8.27 15.95 -9.89
C LYS A 154 -8.54 17.43 -10.08
N GLU A 155 -8.09 18.27 -9.16
CA GLU A 155 -8.46 19.68 -9.06
C GLU A 155 -7.40 20.62 -9.68
N LYS A 156 -6.23 20.13 -10.04
CA LYS A 156 -5.09 20.92 -10.57
C LYS A 156 -4.69 22.07 -9.64
N LYS A 157 -4.78 21.84 -8.32
CA LYS A 157 -4.40 22.81 -7.29
C LYS A 157 -3.98 22.11 -6.00
N PHE A 158 -3.30 22.84 -5.12
CA PHE A 158 -2.91 22.33 -3.81
C PHE A 158 -4.11 22.11 -2.89
N LEU A 159 -4.02 21.07 -2.06
CA LEU A 159 -4.94 20.87 -0.95
C LEU A 159 -4.62 21.89 0.17
N ASN A 160 -5.59 22.71 0.57
CA ASN A 160 -5.38 23.78 1.56
C ASN A 160 -5.18 23.23 2.98
N ASP A 161 -6.00 22.25 3.39
CA ASP A 161 -5.95 21.66 4.73
C ASP A 161 -5.17 20.34 4.68
N LYS A 162 -3.84 20.45 4.77
CA LYS A 162 -2.91 19.31 4.73
C LYS A 162 -2.18 19.15 6.06
N LYS A 163 -2.07 17.91 6.53
CA LYS A 163 -1.24 17.57 7.69
C LYS A 163 0.23 17.63 7.34
N ASN A 164 1.07 18.06 8.28
CA ASN A 164 2.52 18.15 8.10
C ASN A 164 3.22 17.00 8.83
N PHE A 165 3.93 16.18 8.07
CA PHE A 165 4.76 15.06 8.54
C PHE A 165 6.26 15.33 8.35
N GLY A 166 6.66 16.61 8.41
CA GLY A 166 8.06 17.00 8.30
C GLY A 166 8.62 16.80 6.90
N ARG A 167 9.75 16.10 6.80
CA ARG A 167 10.49 15.92 5.53
C ARG A 167 9.67 15.23 4.45
N LEU A 168 8.84 14.24 4.80
CA LEU A 168 7.97 13.59 3.82
C LEU A 168 6.99 14.57 3.19
N SER A 169 6.40 15.46 3.99
CA SER A 169 5.51 16.51 3.46
C SER A 169 6.28 17.49 2.58
N TYR A 170 7.50 17.83 2.93
CA TYR A 170 8.34 18.73 2.12
C TYR A 170 8.71 18.11 0.77
N ILE A 171 9.10 16.83 0.75
CA ILE A 171 9.35 16.07 -0.49
C ILE A 171 8.07 16.07 -1.34
N SER A 172 6.93 15.68 -0.76
CA SER A 172 5.64 15.64 -1.46
C SER A 172 5.28 17.00 -2.05
N GLU A 173 5.45 18.08 -1.27
CA GLU A 173 5.15 19.45 -1.74
C GLU A 173 6.07 19.88 -2.88
N THR A 174 7.36 19.50 -2.84
CA THR A 174 8.30 19.80 -3.92
C THR A 174 7.83 19.23 -5.25
N PHE A 175 7.44 17.95 -5.26
CA PHE A 175 6.93 17.31 -6.49
C PHE A 175 5.54 17.81 -6.91
N GLN A 176 4.68 18.18 -5.96
CA GLN A 176 3.39 18.82 -6.27
C GLN A 176 3.58 20.17 -6.96
N LYS A 177 4.56 20.98 -6.50
CA LYS A 177 4.93 22.24 -7.14
C LYS A 177 5.45 22.03 -8.56
N CYS A 178 6.33 21.04 -8.74
CA CYS A 178 6.82 20.65 -10.05
C CYS A 178 5.68 20.28 -11.02
N TYR A 179 4.73 19.48 -10.57
CA TYR A 179 3.57 19.08 -11.36
C TYR A 179 2.66 20.25 -11.77
N LEU A 180 2.58 21.30 -10.96
CA LEU A 180 1.75 22.50 -11.22
C LEU A 180 2.53 23.63 -11.92
N ASP A 181 3.75 23.41 -12.31
CA ASP A 181 4.64 24.45 -12.88
C ASP A 181 4.75 25.68 -11.96
N ASP A 182 4.75 25.47 -10.61
CA ASP A 182 4.86 26.55 -9.64
C ASP A 182 6.23 27.24 -9.75
N PRO A 183 6.30 28.58 -9.83
CA PRO A 183 7.55 29.31 -10.02
C PRO A 183 8.57 29.10 -8.89
N ASN A 184 8.14 28.60 -7.71
CA ASN A 184 9.04 28.30 -6.60
C ASN A 184 9.63 26.87 -6.68
N THR A 185 9.32 26.05 -7.67
CA THR A 185 9.77 24.66 -7.77
C THR A 185 11.28 24.53 -7.64
N GLY A 186 12.06 25.32 -8.39
CA GLY A 186 13.53 25.30 -8.29
C GLY A 186 14.04 25.58 -6.89
N ARG A 187 13.49 26.57 -6.18
CA ARG A 187 13.84 26.87 -4.80
C ARG A 187 13.55 25.69 -3.85
N TYR A 188 12.45 24.97 -4.08
CA TYR A 188 12.08 23.80 -3.27
C TYR A 188 13.02 22.63 -3.51
N PHE A 189 13.37 22.35 -4.76
CA PHE A 189 14.36 21.33 -5.09
C PHE A 189 15.74 21.68 -4.52
N SER A 190 16.22 22.91 -4.74
CA SER A 190 17.51 23.37 -4.19
C SER A 190 17.58 23.19 -2.67
N LYS A 191 16.54 23.59 -1.94
CA LYS A 191 16.48 23.39 -0.50
C LYS A 191 16.44 21.90 -0.12
N LEU A 192 15.78 21.05 -0.90
CA LEU A 192 15.68 19.62 -0.64
C LEU A 192 17.04 18.94 -0.76
N ILE A 193 17.80 19.22 -1.81
CA ILE A 193 19.12 18.58 -2.05
C ILE A 193 20.23 19.11 -1.15
N ASN A 194 20.12 20.36 -0.68
CA ASN A 194 21.10 21.00 0.18
C ASN A 194 20.79 20.87 1.69
N ASP A 195 19.85 20.01 2.08
CA ASP A 195 19.55 19.75 3.49
C ASP A 195 20.71 18.99 4.16
N PRO A 196 21.48 19.63 5.07
CA PRO A 196 22.67 19.01 5.66
C PRO A 196 22.37 17.85 6.60
N GLU A 197 21.12 17.72 7.04
CA GLU A 197 20.69 16.69 7.97
C GLU A 197 20.14 15.44 7.27
N SER A 198 20.12 15.43 5.92
CA SER A 198 19.50 14.35 5.16
C SER A 198 20.23 14.08 3.87
N ASP A 199 20.39 12.78 3.56
CA ASP A 199 20.86 12.37 2.23
C ASP A 199 19.66 12.30 1.26
N PHE A 200 19.42 13.41 0.59
CA PHE A 200 18.42 13.53 -0.47
C PHE A 200 19.05 13.55 -1.87
N THR A 201 20.28 13.08 -2.02
CA THR A 201 21.00 13.02 -3.30
C THR A 201 20.20 12.32 -4.41
N ARG A 202 19.35 11.35 -4.06
CA ARG A 202 18.44 10.68 -5.01
C ARG A 202 17.50 11.63 -5.75
N TYR A 203 17.20 12.80 -5.19
CA TYR A 203 16.31 13.80 -5.81
C TYR A 203 17.04 14.78 -6.74
N ILE A 204 18.37 14.78 -6.75
CA ILE A 204 19.19 15.61 -7.64
C ILE A 204 18.83 15.35 -9.10
N TYR A 205 18.63 14.09 -9.46
CA TYR A 205 18.20 13.72 -10.82
C TYR A 205 16.92 14.44 -11.25
N PHE A 206 15.91 14.48 -10.39
CA PHE A 206 14.65 15.19 -10.69
C PHE A 206 14.86 16.70 -10.79
N TYR A 207 15.75 17.25 -9.96
CA TYR A 207 16.07 18.69 -10.03
C TYR A 207 16.78 19.04 -11.33
N ILE A 208 17.78 18.26 -11.74
CA ILE A 208 18.45 18.45 -13.02
C ILE A 208 17.46 18.34 -14.17
N SER A 209 16.57 17.33 -14.17
CA SER A 209 15.53 17.20 -15.20
C SER A 209 14.63 18.43 -15.27
N TYR A 210 14.18 18.92 -14.11
CA TYR A 210 13.39 20.16 -14.03
C TYR A 210 14.15 21.37 -14.60
N LEU A 211 15.42 21.54 -14.27
CA LEU A 211 16.23 22.64 -14.79
C LEU A 211 16.40 22.58 -16.31
N VAL A 212 16.65 21.38 -16.83
CA VAL A 212 16.78 21.16 -18.30
C VAL A 212 15.46 21.45 -19.02
N GLU A 213 14.33 21.01 -18.47
CA GLU A 213 13.00 21.26 -19.02
C GLU A 213 12.61 22.75 -19.02
N ASN A 214 13.20 23.52 -18.11
CA ASN A 214 12.99 24.98 -17.99
C ASN A 214 14.11 25.81 -18.62
N ASP A 215 14.93 25.22 -19.52
CA ASP A 215 16.05 25.85 -20.23
C ASP A 215 17.16 26.46 -19.32
N ASN A 216 17.20 26.06 -18.04
CA ASN A 216 18.24 26.50 -17.10
C ASN A 216 19.45 25.55 -17.14
N LEU A 217 20.11 25.49 -18.30
CA LEU A 217 21.19 24.55 -18.58
C LEU A 217 22.46 24.86 -17.80
N ASP A 218 22.72 26.12 -17.48
CA ASP A 218 23.94 26.53 -16.75
C ASP A 218 23.91 25.98 -15.30
N GLU A 219 22.79 26.14 -14.62
CA GLU A 219 22.62 25.60 -13.24
C GLU A 219 22.62 24.07 -13.25
N ALA A 220 21.93 23.43 -14.22
CA ALA A 220 21.94 21.98 -14.38
C ALA A 220 23.37 21.45 -14.55
N LYS A 221 24.21 22.15 -15.34
CA LYS A 221 25.60 21.79 -15.55
C LYS A 221 26.43 21.94 -14.28
N VAL A 222 26.30 23.05 -13.55
CA VAL A 222 27.02 23.27 -12.28
C VAL A 222 26.73 22.12 -11.31
N ILE A 223 25.45 21.76 -11.12
CA ILE A 223 25.06 20.67 -10.22
C ILE A 223 25.62 19.32 -10.69
N THR A 224 25.63 19.08 -12.00
CA THR A 224 26.15 17.83 -12.57
C THR A 224 27.68 17.73 -12.40
N ASP A 225 28.40 18.83 -12.58
CA ASP A 225 29.87 18.89 -12.43
C ASP A 225 30.32 18.74 -10.99
N GLU A 226 29.52 19.22 -10.02
CA GLU A 226 29.80 19.09 -8.58
C GLU A 226 29.61 17.66 -8.06
N ILE A 227 28.87 16.81 -8.76
CA ILE A 227 28.53 15.47 -8.30
C ILE A 227 29.30 14.43 -9.10
N GLU A 228 30.48 14.06 -8.60
CA GLU A 228 31.34 13.02 -9.17
C GLU A 228 30.62 11.68 -9.40
N PHE A 229 29.61 11.38 -8.59
CA PHE A 229 28.75 10.21 -8.71
C PHE A 229 27.87 10.22 -9.97
N LEU A 230 27.34 11.37 -10.39
CA LEU A 230 26.50 11.49 -11.60
C LEU A 230 27.35 11.38 -12.88
N ASN A 231 28.63 11.76 -12.81
CA ASN A 231 29.57 11.60 -13.91
C ASN A 231 29.95 10.13 -14.16
N SER A 232 29.86 9.28 -13.14
CA SER A 232 30.25 7.86 -13.20
C SER A 232 29.09 6.90 -13.58
N THR A 233 27.86 7.35 -13.50
CA THR A 233 26.68 6.51 -13.73
C THR A 233 25.87 6.98 -14.92
N LEU A 234 25.62 6.07 -15.85
CA LEU A 234 24.72 6.16 -17.02
C LEU A 234 23.26 6.56 -16.71
N LEU A 235 22.98 7.11 -15.54
CA LEU A 235 21.63 7.51 -15.11
C LEU A 235 21.03 8.61 -15.99
N LEU A 236 21.86 9.47 -16.59
CA LEU A 236 21.41 10.50 -17.52
C LEU A 236 20.90 9.93 -18.86
N SER A 237 21.32 8.72 -19.25
CA SER A 237 20.85 8.07 -20.47
C SER A 237 19.47 7.44 -20.35
N GLN A 238 18.97 7.19 -19.13
CA GLN A 238 17.65 6.61 -18.89
C GLN A 238 16.55 7.66 -18.71
N GLY A 239 16.88 8.93 -18.61
CA GLY A 239 15.95 10.04 -18.36
C GLY A 239 15.02 10.40 -19.52
N LYS A 240 15.09 9.74 -20.67
CA LYS A 240 14.18 9.98 -21.80
C LYS A 240 12.96 9.06 -21.84
N SER A 241 12.72 8.26 -20.81
CA SER A 241 11.66 7.25 -20.79
C SER A 241 10.59 7.44 -19.71
N TRP A 242 10.37 8.67 -19.25
CA TRP A 242 9.30 9.00 -18.30
C TRP A 242 8.09 9.60 -19.01
#